data_fd9a110ce309aa38843897f873725fe9
#
_entry.id   fd9a110ce309aa38843897f873725fe9
#
_cell.length_a   1.000
_cell.length_b   1.000
_cell.length_c   1.000
_cell.angle_alpha   90.00
_cell.angle_beta   90.00
_cell.angle_gamma   90.00
#
_symmetry.space_group_name_H-M   'P 1'
#
loop_
_entity.id
_entity.type
_entity.pdbx_description
1 polymer ?
#
loop_
_entity_poly.entity_id
_entity_poly.type
_entity_poly.pdbx_seq_one_letter_code
_entity_poly.pdbx_strand_id
1 'polypeptide(L)'
;MNADEKHVKRVKIRLHELREASDAAELDKFLARRKGIINVEVIADFFTVTVTYDDRLTTPGQIIADLSSIRFTPEGSTILND
;
A
#
# COMPACT_ATOMS: atom_id res chain seq x y z
N MET A 1 -16.01 -19.50 -3.87
CA MET A 1 -14.99 -18.89 -3.01
C MET A 1 -13.60 -19.32 -3.45
N ASN A 2 -12.73 -18.35 -3.63
CA ASN A 2 -11.36 -18.64 -4.06
C ASN A 2 -10.48 -19.09 -2.92
N ALA A 3 -9.62 -20.08 -3.18
CA ALA A 3 -8.61 -20.47 -2.21
C ALA A 3 -7.66 -19.31 -1.90
N ASP A 4 -7.55 -18.37 -2.81
CA ASP A 4 -6.64 -17.24 -2.66
C ASP A 4 -7.11 -16.18 -1.66
N GLU A 5 -8.39 -16.18 -1.30
CA GLU A 5 -8.93 -15.16 -0.42
C GLU A 5 -8.23 -15.11 0.94
N LYS A 6 -7.81 -16.26 1.46
CA LYS A 6 -7.14 -16.29 2.75
C LYS A 6 -5.73 -15.72 2.70
N HIS A 7 -5.19 -15.50 1.50
CA HIS A 7 -3.87 -14.89 1.32
C HIS A 7 -3.98 -13.43 0.91
N VAL A 8 -5.19 -12.94 0.67
CA VAL A 8 -5.41 -11.55 0.32
C VAL A 8 -5.56 -10.76 1.61
N LYS A 9 -4.66 -9.80 1.82
CA LYS A 9 -4.62 -8.99 3.01
C LYS A 9 -4.62 -7.52 2.62
N ARG A 10 -4.93 -6.66 3.57
CA ARG A 10 -4.90 -5.22 3.34
C ARG A 10 -4.13 -4.55 4.46
N VAL A 11 -3.38 -3.53 4.09
CA VAL A 11 -2.65 -2.70 5.05
C VAL A 11 -2.93 -1.23 4.74
N LYS A 12 -3.20 -0.46 5.78
CA LYS A 12 -3.41 0.98 5.67
C LYS A 12 -2.15 1.67 6.17
N ILE A 13 -1.59 2.53 5.33
CA ILE A 13 -0.32 3.19 5.64
C ILE A 13 -0.52 4.70 5.61
N ARG A 14 -0.01 5.39 6.60
CA ARG A 14 -0.11 6.84 6.68
C ARG A 14 1.14 7.47 6.08
N LEU A 15 0.94 8.44 5.19
CA LEU A 15 2.01 9.11 4.46
C LEU A 15 1.76 10.61 4.42
N HIS A 16 2.61 11.39 5.07
CA HIS A 16 2.48 12.85 5.09
C HIS A 16 2.72 13.49 3.72
N GLU A 17 3.43 12.80 2.84
CA GLU A 17 3.79 13.33 1.54
C GLU A 17 2.64 13.33 0.53
N LEU A 18 1.49 12.76 0.90
CA LEU A 18 0.32 12.76 0.02
C LEU A 18 -0.39 14.09 0.08
N ARG A 19 0.13 15.09 -0.62
CA ARG A 19 -0.42 16.44 -0.56
C ARG A 19 -1.11 16.87 -1.85
N GLU A 20 -0.70 16.30 -2.97
CA GLU A 20 -1.22 16.68 -4.28
C GLU A 20 -1.67 15.46 -5.05
N ALA A 21 -2.49 15.70 -6.08
CA ALA A 21 -2.97 14.61 -6.93
C ALA A 21 -1.81 13.89 -7.61
N SER A 22 -0.73 14.62 -7.94
CA SER A 22 0.44 14.01 -8.56
C SER A 22 1.15 13.05 -7.61
N ASP A 23 1.12 13.32 -6.31
CA ASP A 23 1.69 12.41 -5.31
C ASP A 23 0.90 11.10 -5.27
N ALA A 24 -0.42 11.21 -5.29
CA ALA A 24 -1.27 10.02 -5.28
C ALA A 24 -1.07 9.19 -6.54
N ALA A 25 -0.96 9.85 -7.69
CA ALA A 25 -0.75 9.15 -8.96
C ALA A 25 0.60 8.44 -9.00
N GLU A 26 1.63 9.09 -8.49
CA GLU A 26 2.98 8.52 -8.44
C GLU A 26 2.99 7.29 -7.54
N LEU A 27 2.35 7.39 -6.38
CA LEU A 27 2.29 6.30 -5.43
C LEU A 27 1.55 5.10 -6.00
N ASP A 28 0.38 5.35 -6.59
CA ASP A 28 -0.42 4.29 -7.20
C ASP A 28 0.36 3.58 -8.29
N LYS A 29 0.98 4.35 -9.17
CA LYS A 29 1.74 3.81 -10.29
C LYS A 29 2.94 2.99 -9.82
N PHE A 30 3.63 3.46 -8.79
CA PHE A 30 4.78 2.76 -8.23
C PHE A 30 4.36 1.44 -7.60
N LEU A 31 3.37 1.48 -6.72
CA LEU A 31 2.95 0.28 -6.00
C LEU A 31 2.31 -0.75 -6.92
N ALA A 32 1.54 -0.31 -7.91
CA ALA A 32 0.86 -1.23 -8.82
C ALA A 32 1.83 -2.13 -9.59
N ARG A 33 3.08 -1.72 -9.70
CA ARG A 33 4.12 -2.48 -10.40
C ARG A 33 4.90 -3.42 -9.48
N ARG A 34 4.68 -3.33 -8.17
CA ARG A 34 5.42 -4.18 -7.24
C ARG A 34 4.80 -5.56 -7.17
N LYS A 35 5.67 -6.55 -6.97
CA LYS A 35 5.23 -7.94 -6.89
C LYS A 35 4.30 -8.13 -5.69
N GLY A 36 3.21 -8.83 -5.92
CA GLY A 36 2.27 -9.17 -4.85
C GLY A 36 1.22 -8.13 -4.56
N ILE A 37 1.27 -6.98 -5.22
CA ILE A 37 0.28 -5.92 -5.03
C ILE A 37 -0.94 -6.21 -5.91
N ILE A 38 -2.10 -6.28 -5.29
CA ILE A 38 -3.36 -6.58 -5.98
C ILE A 38 -4.12 -5.31 -6.29
N ASN A 39 -4.20 -4.40 -5.31
CA ASN A 39 -4.94 -3.15 -5.48
C ASN A 39 -4.33 -2.07 -4.60
N VAL A 40 -4.44 -0.82 -5.03
CA VAL A 40 -3.97 0.33 -4.29
C VAL A 40 -5.08 1.38 -4.26
N GLU A 41 -5.44 1.82 -3.06
CA GLU A 41 -6.43 2.88 -2.90
C GLU A 41 -5.80 4.03 -2.11
N VAL A 42 -5.63 5.16 -2.77
CA VAL A 42 -5.03 6.34 -2.15
C VAL A 42 -6.14 7.28 -1.68
N ILE A 43 -6.11 7.64 -0.41
CA ILE A 43 -7.07 8.57 0.18
C ILE A 43 -6.28 9.80 0.65
N ALA A 44 -6.06 10.73 -0.27
CA ALA A 44 -5.20 11.87 -0.02
C ALA A 44 -5.72 12.77 1.10
N ASP A 45 -7.03 12.91 1.23
CA ASP A 45 -7.63 13.74 2.27
C ASP A 45 -7.23 13.30 3.68
N PHE A 46 -6.91 12.03 3.84
CA PHE A 46 -6.52 11.48 5.13
C PHE A 46 -5.05 11.07 5.17
N PHE A 47 -4.29 11.40 4.13
CA PHE A 47 -2.86 11.08 4.04
C PHE A 47 -2.62 9.58 4.19
N THR A 48 -3.49 8.75 3.61
CA THR A 48 -3.37 7.31 3.75
C THR A 48 -3.45 6.61 2.41
N VAL A 49 -2.87 5.42 2.37
CA VAL A 49 -3.00 4.50 1.24
C VAL A 49 -3.38 3.14 1.80
N THR A 50 -4.36 2.50 1.19
CA THR A 50 -4.73 1.13 1.53
C THR A 50 -4.25 0.23 0.42
N VAL A 51 -3.38 -0.70 0.77
CA VAL A 51 -2.78 -1.62 -0.19
C VAL A 51 -3.34 -3.01 0.05
N THR A 52 -3.92 -3.58 -0.99
CA THR A 52 -4.36 -4.97 -0.99
C THR A 52 -3.25 -5.79 -1.62
N TYR A 53 -2.83 -6.84 -0.94
CA TYR A 53 -1.67 -7.62 -1.37
C TYR A 53 -1.88 -9.10 -1.11
N ASP A 54 -1.07 -9.91 -1.80
CA ASP A 54 -1.02 -11.36 -1.59
C ASP A 54 0.12 -11.64 -0.61
N ASP A 55 -0.21 -12.17 0.57
CA ASP A 55 0.77 -12.35 1.64
C ASP A 55 1.76 -13.48 1.36
N ARG A 56 1.55 -14.24 0.29
CA ARG A 56 2.52 -15.24 -0.17
C ARG A 56 3.65 -14.59 -0.96
N LEU A 57 3.44 -13.37 -1.48
CA LEU A 57 4.36 -12.71 -2.39
C LEU A 57 5.03 -11.48 -1.79
N THR A 58 4.40 -10.86 -0.82
CA THR A 58 4.95 -9.67 -0.18
C THR A 58 4.43 -9.54 1.25
N THR A 59 4.93 -8.57 1.99
CA THR A 59 4.54 -8.33 3.37
C THR A 59 4.36 -6.83 3.59
N PRO A 60 3.65 -6.41 4.65
CA PRO A 60 3.58 -4.99 4.98
C PRO A 60 4.96 -4.35 5.15
N GLY A 61 5.89 -5.08 5.78
CA GLY A 61 7.25 -4.58 5.95
C GLY A 61 7.94 -4.31 4.62
N GLN A 62 7.75 -5.20 3.65
CA GLN A 62 8.33 -5.02 2.33
C GLN A 62 7.69 -3.83 1.61
N ILE A 63 6.37 -3.67 1.74
CA ILE A 63 5.67 -2.55 1.12
C ILE A 63 6.18 -1.23 1.70
N ILE A 64 6.37 -1.17 3.01
CA ILE A 64 6.89 0.02 3.68
C ILE A 64 8.32 0.31 3.22
N ALA A 65 9.14 -0.73 3.11
CA ALA A 65 10.51 -0.58 2.64
C ALA A 65 10.54 -0.05 1.20
N ASP A 66 9.65 -0.55 0.36
CA ASP A 66 9.55 -0.08 -1.02
C ASP A 66 9.19 1.40 -1.09
N LEU A 67 8.24 1.83 -0.26
CA LEU A 67 7.84 3.23 -0.20
C LEU A 67 9.00 4.11 0.26
N SER A 68 9.75 3.64 1.25
CA SER A 68 10.90 4.37 1.77
C SER A 68 12.02 4.48 0.76
N SER A 69 12.06 3.59 -0.23
CA SER A 69 13.11 3.62 -1.25
C SER A 69 12.90 4.71 -2.29
N ILE A 70 11.72 5.29 -2.36
CA ILE A 70 11.47 6.44 -3.23
C ILE A 70 11.49 7.72 -2.40
N ARG A 71 10.36 8.36 -2.13
CA ARG A 71 10.40 9.59 -1.34
C ARG A 71 9.35 9.64 -0.24
N PHE A 72 8.66 8.55 -0.05
CA PHE A 72 7.61 8.49 0.96
C PHE A 72 8.17 7.94 2.26
N THR A 73 7.73 8.53 3.38
CA THR A 73 8.15 8.11 4.69
C THR A 73 6.93 7.64 5.47
N PRO A 74 6.67 6.34 5.50
CA PRO A 74 5.52 5.82 6.24
C PRO A 74 5.63 6.14 7.73
N GLU A 75 4.55 6.68 8.30
CA GLU A 75 4.53 7.05 9.70
C GLU A 75 3.88 6.03 10.58
N GLY A 76 3.20 5.09 9.98
CA GLY A 76 2.54 4.03 10.72
C GLY A 76 1.76 3.18 9.77
N SER A 77 1.47 1.97 10.19
CA SER A 77 0.68 1.06 9.38
C SER A 77 -0.29 0.29 10.26
N THR A 78 -1.46 0.00 9.71
CA THR A 78 -2.48 -0.78 10.39
C THR A 78 -2.88 -1.90 9.45
N ILE A 79 -2.76 -3.12 9.92
CA ILE A 79 -3.17 -4.28 9.13
C ILE A 79 -4.68 -4.43 9.26
N LEU A 80 -5.35 -4.43 8.11
CA LEU A 80 -6.80 -4.57 8.05
C LEU A 80 -7.11 -6.02 7.74
N ASN A 81 -7.41 -6.78 8.77
CA ASN A 81 -7.78 -8.19 8.60
C ASN A 81 -9.29 -8.31 8.53
N ASP A 82 -9.75 -8.98 7.52
CA ASP A 82 -11.17 -9.26 7.39
C ASP A 82 -11.54 -10.55 8.07
#